data_6c16bb4031a22c87f267de34ce93c8df
#
_entry.id   6c16bb4031a22c87f267de34ce93c8df
#
_cell.length_a   1.000
_cell.length_b   1.000
_cell.length_c   1.000
_cell.angle_alpha   90.00
_cell.angle_beta   90.00
_cell.angle_gamma   90.00
#
_symmetry.space_group_name_H-M   'P 1'
#
loop_
_entity.id
_entity.type
_entity.pdbx_description
1 polymer ?
#
loop_
_entity_poly.entity_id
_entity_poly.type
_entity_poly.pdbx_seq_one_letter_code
_entity_poly.pdbx_strand_id
1 'polypeptide(L)'
;DPTVDGAPTAVPAGTPEPARPSPVDRPAPGHGVDVTDVSPVPDVDGDLDTEVTSPGGTLVVRVPGVAAGGGRPHHVWQIPAQPRPSMRLPVRLGHRRGWALWVDLAGTSDVFTVTGPVEAARQRARTIAEQVHTAGHTVTVIGDLFGSDLPDGWVRRAAFPTGEADLPAGTGVLCSAALSGPELVFARRIAALTGHRLVPIVVGRALRARWSVTVRPDAPAGPELVAAAPAGAAHGGRLPAGDGAP
;
A
#
# COMPACT_ATOMS: atom_id res chain seq x y z
N ASP A 1 -69.51 26.30 22.99
CA ASP A 1 -68.54 26.55 24.06
C ASP A 1 -68.30 25.28 24.83
N PRO A 2 -67.14 24.77 24.84
CA PRO A 2 -66.69 23.90 25.89
C PRO A 2 -65.41 24.44 26.56
N THR A 3 -65.53 24.47 27.83
CA THR A 3 -64.61 24.78 28.91
C THR A 3 -63.26 24.06 28.80
N VAL A 4 -62.17 24.81 28.88
CA VAL A 4 -60.81 24.32 28.98
C VAL A 4 -60.50 24.00 30.43
N ASP A 5 -60.24 22.74 30.73
CA ASP A 5 -59.80 22.26 32.06
C ASP A 5 -58.28 22.19 32.10
N GLY A 6 -57.71 22.91 33.06
CA GLY A 6 -56.28 23.05 33.22
C GLY A 6 -55.68 21.89 34.02
N ALA A 7 -54.70 21.23 33.47
CA ALA A 7 -53.88 20.22 34.15
C ALA A 7 -52.64 20.85 34.80
N PRO A 8 -52.21 20.42 35.98
CA PRO A 8 -51.11 21.02 36.73
C PRO A 8 -49.75 20.57 36.21
N THR A 9 -48.86 21.52 36.08
CA THR A 9 -47.46 21.39 35.71
C THR A 9 -46.66 20.60 36.76
N ALA A 10 -46.12 19.48 36.43
CA ALA A 10 -45.20 18.71 37.26
C ALA A 10 -43.79 19.30 37.16
N VAL A 11 -43.19 19.59 38.31
CA VAL A 11 -41.80 20.04 38.49
C VAL A 11 -40.87 18.83 38.23
N PRO A 12 -39.83 18.96 37.41
CA PRO A 12 -38.86 17.86 37.23
C PRO A 12 -37.89 17.80 38.42
N ALA A 13 -37.78 16.61 38.99
CA ALA A 13 -36.83 16.26 40.04
C ALA A 13 -35.38 16.37 39.59
N GLY A 14 -34.54 16.75 40.51
CA GLY A 14 -33.14 17.11 40.29
C GLY A 14 -32.28 16.03 39.60
N THR A 15 -31.41 16.53 38.79
CA THR A 15 -30.33 15.78 38.14
C THR A 15 -29.35 15.24 39.19
N PRO A 16 -28.99 13.95 39.20
CA PRO A 16 -27.96 13.43 40.09
C PRO A 16 -26.58 13.90 39.61
N GLU A 17 -25.81 14.38 40.58
CA GLU A 17 -24.41 14.80 40.45
C GLU A 17 -23.55 13.61 39.96
N PRO A 18 -22.68 13.80 38.94
CA PRO A 18 -21.84 12.73 38.48
C PRO A 18 -20.74 12.38 39.50
N ALA A 19 -20.69 11.14 39.91
CA ALA A 19 -19.67 10.56 40.78
C ALA A 19 -18.25 10.81 40.23
N ARG A 20 -17.36 11.36 41.07
CA ARG A 20 -15.93 11.49 40.75
C ARG A 20 -15.31 10.13 40.46
N PRO A 21 -14.57 9.98 39.35
CA PRO A 21 -13.84 8.77 39.12
C PRO A 21 -12.69 8.60 40.13
N SER A 22 -12.58 7.42 40.69
CA SER A 22 -11.46 6.99 41.53
C SER A 22 -10.14 7.04 40.74
N PRO A 23 -8.99 7.30 41.39
CA PRO A 23 -7.71 7.29 40.72
C PRO A 23 -7.40 5.88 40.22
N VAL A 24 -7.48 5.69 38.91
CA VAL A 24 -7.05 4.44 38.25
C VAL A 24 -5.53 4.37 38.33
N ASP A 25 -5.04 3.25 38.83
CA ASP A 25 -3.62 2.89 38.87
C ASP A 25 -2.95 3.19 37.53
N ARG A 26 -1.95 4.04 37.58
CA ARG A 26 -1.11 4.39 36.43
C ARG A 26 -0.25 3.16 36.10
N PRO A 27 -0.39 2.53 34.93
CA PRO A 27 0.51 1.46 34.55
C PRO A 27 1.95 1.98 34.50
N ALA A 28 2.90 1.18 34.98
CA ALA A 28 4.33 1.46 34.98
C ALA A 28 4.79 1.85 33.55
N PRO A 29 5.81 2.72 33.41
CA PRO A 29 6.32 3.11 32.10
C PRO A 29 6.92 1.86 31.44
N GLY A 30 6.16 1.28 30.52
CA GLY A 30 6.64 0.27 29.59
C GLY A 30 7.79 0.86 28.77
N HIS A 31 8.78 0.04 28.51
CA HIS A 31 10.01 0.32 27.75
C HIS A 31 9.67 1.22 26.55
N GLY A 32 10.11 2.45 26.63
CA GLY A 32 10.01 3.41 25.53
C GLY A 32 10.77 2.85 24.34
N VAL A 33 10.06 2.54 23.28
CA VAL A 33 10.67 2.39 21.96
C VAL A 33 11.29 3.75 21.68
N ASP A 34 12.61 3.78 21.56
CA ASP A 34 13.38 5.00 21.31
C ASP A 34 12.92 5.61 19.98
N VAL A 35 12.07 6.63 20.07
CA VAL A 35 11.47 7.32 18.91
C VAL A 35 12.46 8.28 18.24
N THR A 36 13.71 8.26 18.66
CA THR A 36 14.73 9.23 18.24
C THR A 36 15.30 9.00 16.84
N ASP A 37 14.93 7.93 16.13
CA ASP A 37 15.44 7.64 14.77
C ASP A 37 14.40 7.77 13.66
N VAL A 38 13.36 8.59 13.85
CA VAL A 38 12.44 8.93 12.77
C VAL A 38 13.08 10.04 11.94
N SER A 39 13.75 9.64 10.86
CA SER A 39 14.23 10.58 9.83
C SER A 39 13.12 11.53 9.41
N PRO A 40 13.44 12.80 9.06
CA PRO A 40 12.43 13.79 8.66
C PRO A 40 11.51 13.25 7.56
N VAL A 41 10.24 13.66 7.62
CA VAL A 41 9.24 13.29 6.61
C VAL A 41 9.78 13.55 5.22
N PRO A 42 9.78 12.57 4.32
CA PRO A 42 10.17 12.82 2.94
C PRO A 42 9.25 13.87 2.31
N ASP A 43 9.83 14.72 1.45
CA ASP A 43 9.13 15.83 0.80
C ASP A 43 7.82 15.38 0.14
N VAL A 44 6.72 16.09 0.40
CA VAL A 44 5.36 15.67 -0.01
C VAL A 44 4.85 16.45 -1.22
N ASP A 45 5.53 17.53 -1.65
CA ASP A 45 4.96 18.50 -2.60
C ASP A 45 5.42 18.30 -4.06
N GLY A 46 6.34 17.38 -4.32
CA GLY A 46 6.89 17.13 -5.66
C GLY A 46 6.45 15.79 -6.28
N ASP A 47 6.91 15.55 -7.49
CA ASP A 47 6.84 14.23 -8.10
C ASP A 47 7.54 13.20 -7.18
N LEU A 48 6.83 12.16 -6.81
CA LEU A 48 7.39 11.08 -6.02
C LEU A 48 8.10 10.10 -6.95
N ASP A 49 9.42 9.98 -6.82
CA ASP A 49 10.20 8.88 -7.39
C ASP A 49 11.02 8.27 -6.23
N THR A 50 10.58 7.17 -5.69
CA THR A 50 11.15 6.60 -4.48
C THR A 50 11.13 5.09 -4.47
N GLU A 51 12.02 4.51 -3.66
CA GLU A 51 12.01 3.08 -3.36
C GLU A 51 11.41 2.84 -1.98
N VAL A 52 10.55 1.84 -1.91
CA VAL A 52 9.95 1.36 -0.66
C VAL A 52 10.08 -0.15 -0.54
N THR A 53 10.25 -0.62 0.68
CA THR A 53 10.22 -2.05 1.00
C THR A 53 8.78 -2.50 1.14
N SER A 54 8.46 -3.65 0.54
CA SER A 54 7.14 -4.26 0.59
C SER A 54 7.29 -5.77 0.75
N PRO A 55 6.27 -6.49 1.27
CA PRO A 55 6.26 -7.94 1.17
C PRO A 55 6.44 -8.38 -0.29
N GLY A 56 7.45 -9.21 -0.55
CA GLY A 56 7.81 -9.67 -1.90
C GLY A 56 8.80 -8.81 -2.67
N GLY A 57 9.47 -7.86 -2.01
CA GLY A 57 10.61 -7.14 -2.58
C GLY A 57 10.54 -5.63 -2.52
N THR A 58 11.48 -4.99 -3.19
CA THR A 58 11.56 -3.53 -3.31
C THR A 58 10.66 -3.04 -4.44
N LEU A 59 9.93 -1.96 -4.17
CA LEU A 59 9.12 -1.26 -5.16
C LEU A 59 9.74 0.09 -5.51
N VAL A 60 9.90 0.37 -6.79
CA VAL A 60 10.16 1.71 -7.30
C VAL A 60 8.80 2.33 -7.63
N VAL A 61 8.44 3.40 -6.92
CA VAL A 61 7.16 4.07 -7.03
C VAL A 61 7.34 5.42 -7.69
N ARG A 62 6.56 5.68 -8.75
CA ARG A 62 6.49 6.98 -9.43
C ARG A 62 5.06 7.49 -9.40
N VAL A 63 4.87 8.64 -8.80
CA VAL A 63 3.58 9.32 -8.68
C VAL A 63 3.81 10.80 -8.95
N PRO A 64 3.13 11.41 -9.92
CA PRO A 64 3.21 12.83 -10.13
C PRO A 64 2.80 13.61 -8.90
N GLY A 65 3.50 14.70 -8.63
CA GLY A 65 3.11 15.65 -7.61
C GLY A 65 1.82 16.39 -7.96
N VAL A 66 1.29 17.11 -6.99
CA VAL A 66 0.13 17.97 -7.19
C VAL A 66 0.56 19.19 -8.01
N ALA A 67 -0.19 19.51 -9.07
CA ALA A 67 0.04 20.75 -9.81
C ALA A 67 -0.09 21.95 -8.87
N ALA A 68 0.80 22.93 -8.98
CA ALA A 68 0.78 24.17 -8.21
C ALA A 68 -0.61 24.83 -8.34
N GLY A 69 -1.46 24.71 -7.31
CA GLY A 69 -2.85 25.15 -7.36
C GLY A 69 -3.74 24.59 -6.25
N GLY A 70 -3.20 23.84 -5.31
CA GLY A 70 -3.92 23.51 -4.06
C GLY A 70 -4.79 22.26 -4.11
N GLY A 71 -4.46 21.28 -4.93
CA GLY A 71 -5.07 19.94 -4.85
C GLY A 71 -4.64 19.16 -3.61
N ARG A 72 -5.40 18.11 -3.25
CA ARG A 72 -4.96 17.18 -2.21
C ARG A 72 -3.73 16.39 -2.70
N PRO A 73 -2.75 16.12 -1.82
CA PRO A 73 -1.60 15.32 -2.20
C PRO A 73 -2.06 13.91 -2.62
N HIS A 74 -1.49 13.41 -3.70
CA HIS A 74 -1.81 12.06 -4.20
C HIS A 74 -1.11 10.98 -3.39
N HIS A 75 -0.16 11.34 -2.55
CA HIS A 75 0.55 10.41 -1.67
C HIS A 75 0.81 11.04 -0.30
N VAL A 76 1.01 10.20 0.70
CA VAL A 76 1.36 10.64 2.05
C VAL A 76 2.23 9.58 2.72
N TRP A 77 3.19 10.06 3.50
CA TRP A 77 3.97 9.24 4.40
C TRP A 77 3.37 9.28 5.79
N GLN A 78 3.11 8.12 6.38
CA GLN A 78 2.54 8.01 7.72
C GLN A 78 3.29 7.02 8.58
N ILE A 79 3.37 7.31 9.89
CA ILE A 79 3.82 6.33 10.88
C ILE A 79 2.76 5.22 10.94
N PRO A 80 3.15 3.93 11.01
CA PRO A 80 2.21 2.80 11.00
C PRO A 80 1.11 2.84 12.08
N ALA A 81 1.36 3.51 13.21
CA ALA A 81 0.40 3.67 14.30
C ALA A 81 -0.70 4.71 14.02
N GLN A 82 -0.56 5.52 12.96
CA GLN A 82 -1.57 6.51 12.62
C GLN A 82 -2.76 5.86 11.90
N PRO A 83 -3.98 6.43 12.05
CA PRO A 83 -5.15 5.95 11.33
C PRO A 83 -4.95 6.09 9.83
N ARG A 84 -5.66 5.24 9.06
CA ARG A 84 -5.64 5.28 7.59
C ARG A 84 -5.91 6.70 7.08
N PRO A 85 -5.16 7.20 6.06
CA PRO A 85 -5.36 8.56 5.56
C PRO A 85 -6.73 8.71 4.90
N SER A 86 -7.32 9.91 5.04
CA SER A 86 -8.59 10.26 4.40
C SER A 86 -8.39 10.52 2.91
N MET A 87 -8.33 9.46 2.14
CA MET A 87 -8.20 9.42 0.67
C MET A 87 -9.41 8.68 0.09
N ARG A 88 -9.67 8.84 -1.22
CA ARG A 88 -10.80 8.18 -1.88
C ARG A 88 -10.52 6.69 -2.16
N LEU A 89 -9.37 6.39 -2.71
CA LEU A 89 -8.91 5.02 -3.01
C LEU A 89 -7.50 4.79 -2.44
N PRO A 90 -7.33 4.79 -1.10
CA PRO A 90 -6.03 4.68 -0.48
C PRO A 90 -5.48 3.26 -0.58
N VAL A 91 -4.25 3.15 -1.07
CA VAL A 91 -3.48 1.92 -1.08
C VAL A 91 -2.13 2.13 -0.42
N ARG A 92 -1.71 1.18 0.38
CA ARG A 92 -0.38 1.16 0.98
C ARG A 92 0.58 0.43 0.06
N LEU A 93 1.59 1.13 -0.43
CA LEU A 93 2.56 0.55 -1.34
C LEU A 93 3.75 -0.12 -0.62
N GLY A 94 4.16 0.40 0.52
CA GLY A 94 5.29 -0.15 1.25
C GLY A 94 5.70 0.76 2.40
N HIS A 95 6.94 0.60 2.84
CA HIS A 95 7.51 1.43 3.90
C HIS A 95 8.96 1.80 3.60
N ARG A 96 9.40 2.92 4.17
CA ARG A 96 10.79 3.38 4.11
C ARG A 96 11.13 4.07 5.43
N ARG A 97 12.21 3.66 6.08
CA ARG A 97 12.69 4.25 7.34
C ARG A 97 11.58 4.42 8.40
N GLY A 98 10.75 3.39 8.58
CA GLY A 98 9.65 3.42 9.54
C GLY A 98 8.37 4.13 9.08
N TRP A 99 8.38 4.81 7.93
CA TRP A 99 7.21 5.46 7.35
C TRP A 99 6.52 4.59 6.32
N ALA A 100 5.19 4.48 6.38
CA ALA A 100 4.37 3.81 5.37
C ALA A 100 4.00 4.80 4.26
N LEU A 101 4.20 4.39 3.00
CA LEU A 101 3.75 5.15 1.84
C LEU A 101 2.32 4.76 1.49
N TRP A 102 1.43 5.73 1.54
CA TRP A 102 0.08 5.64 1.05
C TRP A 102 -0.09 6.47 -0.23
N VAL A 103 -0.84 5.93 -1.18
CA VAL A 103 -1.14 6.59 -2.46
C VAL A 103 -2.64 6.56 -2.67
N ASP A 104 -3.22 7.71 -3.09
CA ASP A 104 -4.62 7.79 -3.51
C ASP A 104 -4.73 7.45 -5.00
N LEU A 105 -5.17 6.25 -5.32
CA LEU A 105 -5.37 5.87 -6.72
C LEU A 105 -6.38 6.77 -7.44
N ALA A 106 -7.37 7.33 -6.72
CA ALA A 106 -8.33 8.26 -7.31
C ALA A 106 -7.69 9.57 -7.81
N GLY A 107 -6.47 9.88 -7.38
CA GLY A 107 -5.69 10.98 -7.93
C GLY A 107 -5.13 10.70 -9.33
N THR A 108 -5.17 9.44 -9.78
CA THR A 108 -4.64 9.06 -11.10
C THR A 108 -5.43 9.72 -12.22
N SER A 109 -4.76 10.49 -13.04
CA SER A 109 -5.33 11.10 -14.25
C SER A 109 -5.10 10.27 -15.52
N ASP A 110 -4.45 9.13 -15.39
CA ASP A 110 -4.05 8.19 -16.45
C ASP A 110 -4.29 6.76 -15.97
N VAL A 111 -3.57 5.79 -16.48
CA VAL A 111 -3.54 4.42 -15.97
C VAL A 111 -2.49 4.28 -14.87
N PHE A 112 -2.77 3.44 -13.89
CA PHE A 112 -1.79 3.03 -12.90
C PHE A 112 -1.11 1.74 -13.38
N THR A 113 0.20 1.76 -13.56
CA THR A 113 0.93 0.61 -14.09
C THR A 113 1.70 -0.14 -13.00
N VAL A 114 1.65 -1.47 -13.08
CA VAL A 114 2.44 -2.35 -12.22
C VAL A 114 3.36 -3.18 -13.10
N THR A 115 4.67 -2.96 -12.98
CA THR A 115 5.69 -3.56 -13.83
C THR A 115 6.71 -4.36 -13.03
N GLY A 116 7.52 -5.15 -13.71
CA GLY A 116 8.52 -6.04 -13.12
C GLY A 116 8.43 -7.45 -13.70
N PRO A 117 9.04 -8.45 -13.05
CA PRO A 117 8.81 -9.85 -13.39
C PRO A 117 7.33 -10.18 -13.35
N VAL A 118 6.85 -10.92 -14.34
CA VAL A 118 5.39 -11.08 -14.60
C VAL A 118 4.61 -11.52 -13.37
N GLU A 119 5.07 -12.56 -12.69
CA GLU A 119 4.37 -13.08 -11.52
C GLU A 119 4.43 -12.09 -10.32
N ALA A 120 5.57 -11.45 -10.11
CA ALA A 120 5.70 -10.45 -9.04
C ALA A 120 4.81 -9.23 -9.31
N ALA A 121 4.72 -8.77 -10.56
CA ALA A 121 3.84 -7.68 -10.95
C ALA A 121 2.35 -8.05 -10.79
N ARG A 122 1.95 -9.28 -11.19
CA ARG A 122 0.59 -9.80 -10.98
C ARG A 122 0.24 -9.87 -9.50
N GLN A 123 1.11 -10.48 -8.71
CA GLN A 123 0.92 -10.58 -7.26
C GLN A 123 0.80 -9.21 -6.62
N ARG A 124 1.61 -8.25 -7.04
CA ARG A 124 1.55 -6.88 -6.53
C ARG A 124 0.24 -6.19 -6.91
N ALA A 125 -0.20 -6.30 -8.15
CA ALA A 125 -1.48 -5.76 -8.60
C ALA A 125 -2.65 -6.41 -7.84
N ARG A 126 -2.60 -7.72 -7.58
CA ARG A 126 -3.57 -8.42 -6.74
C ARG A 126 -3.61 -7.86 -5.33
N THR A 127 -2.46 -7.68 -4.68
CA THR A 127 -2.38 -7.08 -3.33
C THR A 127 -2.97 -5.67 -3.29
N ILE A 128 -2.75 -4.85 -4.33
CA ILE A 128 -3.37 -3.52 -4.44
C ILE A 128 -4.89 -3.65 -4.56
N ALA A 129 -5.39 -4.53 -5.42
CA ALA A 129 -6.81 -4.77 -5.60
C ALA A 129 -7.49 -5.31 -4.32
N GLU A 130 -6.82 -6.20 -3.58
CA GLU A 130 -7.28 -6.69 -2.27
C GLU A 130 -7.45 -5.54 -1.25
N GLN A 131 -6.51 -4.61 -1.20
CA GLN A 131 -6.63 -3.43 -0.34
C GLN A 131 -7.83 -2.55 -0.72
N VAL A 132 -8.06 -2.35 -2.02
CA VAL A 132 -9.22 -1.60 -2.55
C VAL A 132 -10.51 -2.31 -2.16
N HIS A 133 -10.59 -3.62 -2.34
CA HIS A 133 -11.76 -4.42 -1.97
C HIS A 133 -12.03 -4.39 -0.47
N THR A 134 -11.01 -4.59 0.36
CA THR A 134 -11.11 -4.50 1.83
C THR A 134 -11.57 -3.13 2.31
N ALA A 135 -11.33 -2.09 1.50
CA ALA A 135 -11.83 -0.74 1.75
C ALA A 135 -13.32 -0.55 1.36
N GLY A 136 -14.01 -1.60 0.88
CA GLY A 136 -15.40 -1.56 0.47
C GLY A 136 -15.62 -1.09 -0.97
N HIS A 137 -14.57 -1.09 -1.81
CA HIS A 137 -14.67 -0.68 -3.21
C HIS A 137 -14.71 -1.87 -4.16
N THR A 138 -15.15 -1.62 -5.39
CA THR A 138 -15.29 -2.68 -6.41
C THR A 138 -13.95 -3.04 -7.05
N VAL A 139 -13.77 -4.32 -7.36
CA VAL A 139 -12.64 -4.83 -8.14
C VAL A 139 -13.19 -5.56 -9.36
N THR A 140 -12.84 -5.09 -10.53
CA THR A 140 -13.13 -5.77 -11.80
C THR A 140 -11.84 -6.26 -12.43
N VAL A 141 -11.82 -7.53 -12.81
CA VAL A 141 -10.65 -8.20 -13.41
C VAL A 141 -10.96 -8.57 -14.85
N ILE A 142 -10.08 -8.22 -15.75
CA ILE A 142 -10.19 -8.54 -17.17
C ILE A 142 -9.43 -9.82 -17.50
N GLY A 143 -10.12 -10.75 -18.14
CA GLY A 143 -9.58 -12.05 -18.52
C GLY A 143 -9.11 -12.86 -17.30
N ASP A 144 -7.98 -13.53 -17.46
CA ASP A 144 -7.38 -14.41 -16.47
C ASP A 144 -6.17 -13.78 -15.75
N LEU A 145 -6.17 -12.45 -15.61
CA LEU A 145 -5.03 -11.74 -15.03
C LEU A 145 -4.54 -12.35 -13.71
N PHE A 146 -5.47 -12.75 -12.84
CA PHE A 146 -5.18 -13.32 -11.51
C PHE A 146 -5.54 -14.81 -11.39
N GLY A 147 -5.64 -15.52 -12.53
CA GLY A 147 -6.02 -16.95 -12.55
C GLY A 147 -7.52 -17.18 -12.45
N SER A 148 -7.94 -18.46 -12.34
CA SER A 148 -9.36 -18.87 -12.28
C SER A 148 -10.05 -18.43 -10.99
N ASP A 149 -9.34 -18.46 -9.87
CA ASP A 149 -9.89 -18.29 -8.54
C ASP A 149 -9.76 -16.83 -8.08
N LEU A 150 -10.87 -16.10 -8.21
CA LEU A 150 -10.96 -14.74 -7.69
C LEU A 150 -11.59 -14.74 -6.30
N PRO A 151 -11.19 -13.79 -5.42
CA PRO A 151 -11.87 -13.59 -4.15
C PRO A 151 -13.36 -13.27 -4.34
N ASP A 152 -14.17 -13.62 -3.35
CA ASP A 152 -15.60 -13.30 -3.32
C ASP A 152 -15.82 -11.79 -3.47
N GLY A 153 -16.84 -11.43 -4.26
CA GLY A 153 -17.17 -10.03 -4.53
C GLY A 153 -16.34 -9.36 -5.63
N TRP A 154 -15.31 -10.02 -6.17
CA TRP A 154 -14.63 -9.54 -7.36
C TRP A 154 -15.41 -9.94 -8.62
N VAL A 155 -15.40 -9.07 -9.62
CA VAL A 155 -16.12 -9.29 -10.88
C VAL A 155 -15.13 -9.59 -12.00
N ARG A 156 -15.34 -10.72 -12.69
CA ARG A 156 -14.57 -11.04 -13.90
C ARG A 156 -15.31 -10.57 -15.14
N ARG A 157 -14.58 -9.99 -16.09
CA ARG A 157 -15.04 -9.67 -17.44
C ARG A 157 -14.11 -10.30 -18.47
N ALA A 158 -14.67 -10.81 -19.56
CA ALA A 158 -13.88 -11.47 -20.60
C ALA A 158 -12.99 -10.48 -21.39
N ALA A 159 -13.47 -9.25 -21.61
CA ALA A 159 -12.80 -8.22 -22.39
C ALA A 159 -12.79 -6.87 -21.69
N PHE A 160 -11.83 -6.04 -22.07
CA PHE A 160 -11.73 -4.66 -21.61
C PHE A 160 -12.93 -3.86 -22.16
N PRO A 161 -13.51 -2.93 -21.36
CA PRO A 161 -14.58 -2.07 -21.82
C PRO A 161 -14.18 -1.26 -23.06
N THR A 162 -15.09 -1.13 -24.01
CA THR A 162 -14.88 -0.37 -25.26
C THR A 162 -15.58 0.99 -25.26
N GLY A 163 -16.50 1.21 -24.32
CA GLY A 163 -17.27 2.42 -24.18
C GLY A 163 -17.69 2.71 -22.75
N GLU A 164 -18.20 3.93 -22.53
CA GLU A 164 -18.60 4.39 -21.20
C GLU A 164 -19.77 3.57 -20.63
N ALA A 165 -20.70 3.12 -21.47
CA ALA A 165 -21.81 2.29 -21.07
C ALA A 165 -21.38 0.91 -20.53
N ASP A 166 -20.19 0.45 -20.90
CA ASP A 166 -19.63 -0.82 -20.44
C ASP A 166 -18.89 -0.71 -19.12
N LEU A 167 -18.69 0.48 -18.58
CA LEU A 167 -17.92 0.67 -17.36
C LEU A 167 -18.67 0.12 -16.15
N PRO A 168 -17.96 -0.53 -15.21
CA PRO A 168 -18.56 -0.97 -13.96
C PRO A 168 -19.13 0.20 -13.16
N ALA A 169 -20.24 -0.03 -12.49
CA ALA A 169 -20.79 0.93 -11.54
C ALA A 169 -19.94 0.99 -10.25
N GLY A 170 -20.04 2.11 -9.53
CA GLY A 170 -19.38 2.28 -8.25
C GLY A 170 -17.97 2.87 -8.32
N THR A 171 -17.29 2.84 -7.18
CA THR A 171 -15.90 3.29 -7.03
C THR A 171 -14.99 2.08 -6.87
N GLY A 172 -13.87 2.05 -7.58
CA GLY A 172 -12.96 0.91 -7.50
C GLY A 172 -11.88 0.89 -8.57
N VAL A 173 -11.43 -0.32 -8.89
CA VAL A 173 -10.34 -0.53 -9.86
C VAL A 173 -10.73 -1.52 -10.94
N LEU A 174 -10.15 -1.31 -12.13
CA LEU A 174 -10.27 -2.19 -13.29
C LEU A 174 -8.90 -2.76 -13.62
N CYS A 175 -8.66 -4.02 -13.23
CA CYS A 175 -7.37 -4.67 -13.38
C CYS A 175 -7.28 -5.42 -14.70
N SER A 176 -6.25 -5.13 -15.51
CA SER A 176 -6.01 -5.81 -16.79
C SER A 176 -4.54 -6.14 -16.99
N ALA A 177 -4.27 -7.09 -17.88
CA ALA A 177 -2.95 -7.27 -18.45
C ALA A 177 -2.57 -6.03 -19.30
N ALA A 178 -1.37 -6.07 -19.90
CA ALA A 178 -0.91 -4.98 -20.77
C ALA A 178 -1.93 -4.69 -21.88
N LEU A 179 -2.27 -3.41 -21.99
CA LEU A 179 -3.19 -2.88 -23.00
C LEU A 179 -2.42 -2.19 -24.12
N SER A 180 -2.97 -2.24 -25.32
CA SER A 180 -2.41 -1.58 -26.51
C SER A 180 -3.50 -0.96 -27.38
N GLY A 181 -3.11 -0.11 -28.33
CA GLY A 181 -4.03 0.48 -29.29
C GLY A 181 -5.24 1.18 -28.66
N PRO A 182 -6.45 0.93 -29.20
CA PRO A 182 -7.67 1.60 -28.75
C PRO A 182 -8.00 1.35 -27.28
N GLU A 183 -7.73 0.16 -26.77
CA GLU A 183 -7.99 -0.18 -25.35
C GLU A 183 -7.18 0.70 -24.39
N LEU A 184 -5.87 0.89 -24.66
CA LEU A 184 -5.03 1.78 -23.85
C LEU A 184 -5.49 3.23 -23.94
N VAL A 185 -5.89 3.68 -25.13
CA VAL A 185 -6.42 5.04 -25.32
C VAL A 185 -7.70 5.23 -24.50
N PHE A 186 -8.59 4.26 -24.51
CA PHE A 186 -9.81 4.32 -23.72
C PHE A 186 -9.51 4.23 -22.21
N ALA A 187 -8.63 3.31 -21.79
CA ALA A 187 -8.22 3.16 -20.39
C ALA A 187 -7.76 4.49 -19.78
N ARG A 188 -6.96 5.26 -20.50
CA ARG A 188 -6.48 6.59 -20.07
C ARG A 188 -7.58 7.60 -19.79
N ARG A 189 -8.73 7.43 -20.41
CA ARG A 189 -9.88 8.33 -20.27
C ARG A 189 -10.82 7.93 -19.14
N ILE A 190 -10.76 6.66 -18.67
CA ILE A 190 -11.71 6.12 -17.69
C ILE A 190 -11.76 6.95 -16.42
N ALA A 191 -10.61 7.33 -15.87
CA ALA A 191 -10.56 8.14 -14.66
C ALA A 191 -11.34 9.45 -14.84
N ALA A 192 -11.09 10.20 -15.92
CA ALA A 192 -11.79 11.44 -16.21
C ALA A 192 -13.29 11.20 -16.50
N LEU A 193 -13.64 10.21 -17.32
CA LEU A 193 -15.02 9.88 -17.67
C LEU A 193 -15.86 9.51 -16.43
N THR A 194 -15.24 8.87 -15.43
CA THR A 194 -15.93 8.42 -14.22
C THR A 194 -15.81 9.41 -13.05
N GLY A 195 -15.25 10.59 -13.25
CA GLY A 195 -14.95 11.53 -12.16
C GLY A 195 -14.02 10.92 -11.11
N HIS A 196 -13.01 10.19 -11.56
CA HIS A 196 -12.02 9.50 -10.73
C HIS A 196 -12.61 8.43 -9.78
N ARG A 197 -13.75 7.85 -10.15
CA ARG A 197 -14.34 6.72 -9.41
C ARG A 197 -13.73 5.38 -9.79
N LEU A 198 -13.40 5.21 -11.06
CA LEU A 198 -12.74 4.00 -11.56
C LEU A 198 -11.32 4.30 -12.00
N VAL A 199 -10.39 3.45 -11.56
CA VAL A 199 -8.97 3.58 -11.90
C VAL A 199 -8.49 2.30 -12.58
N PRO A 200 -8.02 2.39 -13.83
CA PRO A 200 -7.42 1.25 -14.50
C PRO A 200 -6.04 0.93 -13.91
N ILE A 201 -5.86 -0.32 -13.48
CA ILE A 201 -4.57 -0.90 -13.09
C ILE A 201 -4.11 -1.83 -14.20
N VAL A 202 -3.00 -1.50 -14.84
CA VAL A 202 -2.44 -2.26 -15.96
C VAL A 202 -1.19 -2.99 -15.51
N VAL A 203 -1.21 -4.32 -15.58
CA VAL A 203 -0.05 -5.17 -15.28
C VAL A 203 0.78 -5.30 -16.55
N GLY A 204 1.93 -4.65 -16.56
CA GLY A 204 2.81 -4.55 -17.70
C GLY A 204 3.14 -3.09 -18.04
N ARG A 205 3.90 -2.93 -19.12
CA ARG A 205 4.31 -1.58 -19.56
C ARG A 205 3.20 -0.89 -20.33
N ALA A 206 2.88 0.35 -19.95
CA ALA A 206 2.11 1.25 -20.78
C ALA A 206 3.02 2.41 -21.20
N LEU A 207 2.98 2.76 -22.50
CA LEU A 207 3.79 3.88 -23.02
C LEU A 207 3.42 5.18 -22.29
N ARG A 208 4.42 5.92 -21.81
CA ARG A 208 4.24 7.21 -21.15
C ARG A 208 3.35 7.18 -19.89
N ALA A 209 3.27 6.06 -19.21
CA ALA A 209 2.59 5.99 -17.93
C ALA A 209 3.32 6.87 -16.90
N ARG A 210 2.59 7.81 -16.29
CA ARG A 210 3.12 8.71 -15.25
C ARG A 210 2.99 8.11 -13.86
N TRP A 211 2.02 7.21 -13.66
CA TRP A 211 1.75 6.52 -12.43
C TRP A 211 2.23 5.08 -12.55
N SER A 212 3.24 4.72 -11.80
CA SER A 212 3.81 3.38 -11.92
C SER A 212 4.39 2.86 -10.63
N VAL A 213 4.31 1.53 -10.48
CA VAL A 213 5.04 0.76 -9.50
C VAL A 213 5.84 -0.30 -10.24
N THR A 214 7.15 -0.31 -10.06
CA THR A 214 8.03 -1.35 -10.60
C THR A 214 8.47 -2.26 -9.47
N VAL A 215 8.12 -3.54 -9.56
CA VAL A 215 8.55 -4.55 -8.60
C VAL A 215 9.96 -4.98 -8.95
N ARG A 216 10.88 -4.84 -8.01
CA ARG A 216 12.21 -5.45 -8.06
C ARG A 216 12.20 -6.60 -7.06
N PRO A 217 12.28 -7.86 -7.49
CA PRO A 217 12.44 -8.95 -6.55
C PRO A 217 13.73 -8.74 -5.75
N ASP A 218 13.71 -9.13 -4.50
CA ASP A 218 14.93 -9.13 -3.70
C ASP A 218 15.98 -9.94 -4.46
N ALA A 219 17.19 -9.42 -4.57
CA ALA A 219 18.28 -10.21 -5.10
C ALA A 219 18.32 -11.53 -4.30
N PRO A 220 18.37 -12.71 -4.95
CA PRO A 220 18.55 -13.94 -4.20
C PRO A 220 19.73 -13.70 -3.26
N ALA A 221 19.54 -13.96 -1.97
CA ALA A 221 20.62 -13.88 -1.01
C ALA A 221 21.80 -14.62 -1.65
N GLY A 222 22.81 -13.85 -2.07
CA GLY A 222 23.98 -14.44 -2.69
C GLY A 222 24.45 -15.56 -1.77
N PRO A 223 25.05 -16.64 -2.29
CA PRO A 223 25.53 -17.72 -1.45
C PRO A 223 26.27 -17.07 -0.30
N GLU A 224 25.76 -17.28 0.90
CA GLU A 224 26.38 -16.81 2.13
C GLU A 224 27.83 -17.26 2.02
N LEU A 225 28.76 -16.30 1.86
CA LEU A 225 30.18 -16.58 1.91
C LEU A 225 30.38 -17.14 3.31
N VAL A 226 30.25 -18.47 3.43
CA VAL A 226 30.66 -19.19 4.62
C VAL A 226 32.12 -18.79 4.75
N ALA A 227 32.38 -17.88 5.70
CA ALA A 227 33.70 -17.43 6.01
C ALA A 227 34.51 -18.70 6.33
N ALA A 228 35.40 -19.06 5.40
CA ALA A 228 36.25 -20.22 5.59
C ALA A 228 36.95 -20.00 6.92
N ALA A 229 36.65 -20.83 7.90
CA ALA A 229 37.30 -20.79 9.18
C ALA A 229 38.83 -20.81 8.92
N PRO A 230 39.61 -19.94 9.53
CA PRO A 230 41.07 -19.95 9.34
C PRO A 230 41.57 -21.33 9.75
N ALA A 231 42.15 -22.04 8.79
CA ALA A 231 42.80 -23.32 9.03
C ALA A 231 43.78 -23.14 10.18
N GLY A 232 43.48 -23.73 11.34
CA GLY A 232 44.29 -23.67 12.51
C GLY A 232 45.71 -24.13 12.19
N ALA A 233 46.67 -23.27 12.43
CA ALA A 233 48.09 -23.55 12.35
C ALA A 233 48.46 -24.58 13.44
N ALA A 234 48.39 -25.86 13.07
CA ALA A 234 49.00 -26.92 13.87
C ALA A 234 50.51 -26.91 13.62
N HIS A 235 51.22 -26.05 14.33
CA HIS A 235 52.66 -26.18 14.51
C HIS A 235 52.93 -27.02 15.74
N GLY A 236 53.34 -28.25 15.53
CA GLY A 236 53.78 -29.19 16.54
C GLY A 236 54.69 -30.25 15.93
N GLY A 237 55.72 -29.81 15.19
CA GLY A 237 56.77 -30.68 14.71
C GLY A 237 57.85 -30.85 15.80
N ARG A 238 57.77 -31.96 16.54
CA ARG A 238 58.81 -32.43 17.46
C ARG A 238 59.88 -33.14 16.62
N LEU A 239 61.11 -32.61 16.58
CA LEU A 239 62.27 -33.25 16.00
C LEU A 239 62.66 -34.50 16.83
N PRO A 240 62.97 -35.63 16.23
CA PRO A 240 63.61 -36.72 16.94
C PRO A 240 65.12 -36.49 17.05
N ALA A 241 65.65 -36.71 18.26
CA ALA A 241 67.07 -36.69 18.58
C ALA A 241 67.73 -37.84 17.86
N GLY A 242 68.81 -37.49 17.17
CA GLY A 242 69.72 -38.50 16.63
C GLY A 242 70.62 -39.07 17.71
N ASP A 243 70.67 -40.39 17.78
CA ASP A 243 71.73 -41.09 18.48
C ASP A 243 72.70 -41.63 17.41
N GLY A 244 73.93 -41.13 17.54
CA GLY A 244 75.04 -41.64 16.76
C GLY A 244 75.91 -42.63 17.54
N ALA A 245 76.64 -43.32 16.83
CA ALA A 245 77.88 -44.02 17.06
C ALA A 245 77.80 -45.53 17.19
N PRO A 246 78.93 -46.25 17.00
CA PRO A 246 80.26 -45.87 16.55
C PRO A 246 80.61 -46.34 15.13
#